data_8d9e1a009f1d6f0b6c61e9a2559bc608
#
_entry.id   8d9e1a009f1d6f0b6c61e9a2559bc608
#
_cell.length_a   1.000
_cell.length_b   1.000
_cell.length_c   1.000
_cell.angle_alpha   90.00
_cell.angle_beta   90.00
_cell.angle_gamma   90.00
#
_symmetry.space_group_name_H-M   'P 1'
#
loop_
_entity.id
_entity.type
_entity.pdbx_description
1 polymer ?
#
loop_
_entity_poly.entity_id
_entity_poly.type
_entity_poly.pdbx_seq_one_letter_code
_entity_poly.pdbx_strand_id
1 'polypeptide(L)'
;MGFWSFLIIFCFISFYVYWYSSTKALKFNANIKNGSKLPSLPSYYGTYSFFWLILPIFLILVTWFFLKPFFLDILLIKKIPLDFLSTFEGNPDMLVDTIKATNPENFFPGTNPVIIESAKYFQNLKIISDSYVYIVTLLMGLIFSTFSLRKISVAFRARQAVEKTNVNLLILCSTIAIITTIGIIFSLIFE
;
A
#
# COMPACT_ATOMS: atom_id res chain seq x y z
N MET A 1 -1.73 -2.01 -14.63
CA MET A 1 -2.93 -1.43 -14.02
C MET A 1 -2.59 -0.02 -13.57
N GLY A 2 -3.33 1.00 -14.01
CA GLY A 2 -3.04 2.37 -13.62
C GLY A 2 -3.51 2.67 -12.20
N PHE A 3 -2.90 3.66 -11.53
CA PHE A 3 -3.28 4.08 -10.17
C PHE A 3 -4.77 4.44 -10.05
N TRP A 4 -5.34 5.12 -11.04
CA TRP A 4 -6.77 5.46 -11.07
C TRP A 4 -7.69 4.26 -11.14
N SER A 5 -7.34 3.26 -11.96
CA SER A 5 -8.11 2.02 -12.05
C SER A 5 -8.07 1.24 -10.73
N PHE A 6 -6.92 1.23 -10.06
CA PHE A 6 -6.77 0.65 -8.73
C PHE A 6 -7.70 1.34 -7.70
N LEU A 7 -7.70 2.68 -7.67
CA LEU A 7 -8.55 3.45 -6.73
C LEU A 7 -10.03 3.16 -6.95
N ILE A 8 -10.49 3.14 -8.19
CA ILE A 8 -11.90 2.87 -8.52
C ILE A 8 -12.30 1.47 -8.02
N ILE A 9 -11.51 0.44 -8.34
CA ILE A 9 -11.77 -0.94 -7.92
C ILE A 9 -11.75 -1.04 -6.39
N PHE A 10 -10.79 -0.39 -5.74
CA PHE A 10 -10.67 -0.36 -4.30
C PHE A 10 -11.89 0.28 -3.62
N CYS A 11 -12.41 1.41 -4.15
CA CYS A 11 -13.61 2.05 -3.64
C CYS A 11 -14.84 1.13 -3.77
N PHE A 12 -15.00 0.46 -4.91
CA PHE A 12 -16.11 -0.50 -5.10
C PHE A 12 -16.03 -1.67 -4.14
N ILE A 13 -14.86 -2.27 -3.98
CA ILE A 13 -14.65 -3.38 -3.04
C ILE A 13 -14.92 -2.93 -1.60
N SER A 14 -14.43 -1.76 -1.20
CA SER A 14 -14.61 -1.19 0.14
C SER A 14 -16.09 -0.97 0.45
N PHE A 15 -16.82 -0.37 -0.48
CA PHE A 15 -18.25 -0.16 -0.36
C PHE A 15 -19.03 -1.47 -0.28
N TYR A 16 -18.68 -2.43 -1.14
CA TYR A 16 -19.33 -3.76 -1.15
C TYR A 16 -19.11 -4.51 0.18
N VAL A 17 -17.88 -4.53 0.69
CA VAL A 17 -17.52 -5.18 1.96
C VAL A 17 -18.27 -4.55 3.13
N TYR A 18 -18.29 -3.20 3.19
CA TYR A 18 -19.05 -2.48 4.21
C TYR A 18 -20.55 -2.83 4.17
N TRP A 19 -21.16 -2.74 2.99
CA TRP A 19 -22.57 -3.03 2.80
C TRP A 19 -22.92 -4.49 3.12
N TYR A 20 -22.14 -5.43 2.62
CA TYR A 20 -22.34 -6.85 2.87
C TYR A 20 -22.21 -7.20 4.36
N SER A 21 -21.23 -6.66 5.05
CA SER A 21 -21.03 -6.87 6.48
C SER A 21 -22.19 -6.31 7.32
N SER A 22 -22.64 -5.10 7.00
CA SER A 22 -23.79 -4.47 7.66
C SER A 22 -25.09 -5.25 7.44
N THR A 23 -25.34 -5.70 6.20
CA THR A 23 -26.56 -6.51 5.89
C THR A 23 -26.51 -7.89 6.53
N LYS A 24 -25.34 -8.51 6.62
CA LYS A 24 -25.16 -9.77 7.36
C LYS A 24 -25.52 -9.59 8.84
N ALA A 25 -25.08 -8.50 9.47
CA ALA A 25 -25.43 -8.18 10.85
C ALA A 25 -26.93 -7.93 11.03
N LEU A 26 -27.59 -7.24 10.09
CA LEU A 26 -29.05 -7.05 10.10
C LEU A 26 -29.80 -8.37 10.03
N LYS A 27 -29.38 -9.31 9.18
CA LYS A 27 -30.00 -10.66 9.08
C LYS A 27 -29.85 -11.44 10.39
N PHE A 28 -28.74 -11.34 11.09
CA PHE A 28 -28.60 -11.93 12.42
C PHE A 28 -29.57 -11.31 13.41
N ASN A 29 -29.75 -9.99 13.41
CA ASN A 29 -30.71 -9.33 14.30
C ASN A 29 -32.16 -9.76 14.05
N ALA A 30 -32.53 -9.96 12.78
CA ALA A 30 -33.89 -10.42 12.42
C ALA A 30 -34.18 -11.88 12.83
N ASN A 31 -33.16 -12.75 12.83
CA ASN A 31 -33.29 -14.17 13.12
C ASN A 31 -33.26 -14.52 14.63
N ILE A 32 -32.94 -13.55 15.50
CA ILE A 32 -32.88 -13.76 16.95
C ILE A 32 -34.32 -13.74 17.50
N LYS A 33 -34.95 -14.92 17.63
CA LYS A 33 -36.31 -15.09 18.13
C LYS A 33 -36.53 -14.78 19.63
N ASN A 34 -35.47 -14.62 20.42
CA ASN A 34 -35.57 -14.55 21.89
C ASN A 34 -35.33 -13.14 22.48
N GLY A 35 -35.61 -12.06 21.74
CA GLY A 35 -35.53 -10.70 22.29
C GLY A 35 -34.14 -10.17 22.64
N SER A 36 -33.10 -10.97 22.48
CA SER A 36 -31.72 -10.51 22.64
C SER A 36 -31.28 -9.70 21.41
N LYS A 37 -31.12 -8.38 21.56
CA LYS A 37 -30.62 -7.51 20.52
C LYS A 37 -29.13 -7.78 20.30
N LEU A 38 -28.64 -7.54 19.07
CA LEU A 38 -27.20 -7.52 18.81
C LEU A 38 -26.49 -6.56 19.76
N PRO A 39 -25.28 -6.92 20.29
CA PRO A 39 -24.52 -6.09 21.22
C PRO A 39 -24.00 -4.79 20.60
N SER A 40 -24.06 -4.64 19.28
CA SER A 40 -23.60 -3.45 18.55
C SER A 40 -24.53 -3.15 17.36
N LEU A 41 -24.59 -1.88 16.96
CA LEU A 41 -25.32 -1.45 15.75
C LEU A 41 -24.72 -2.10 14.48
N PRO A 42 -25.52 -2.41 13.47
CA PRO A 42 -25.07 -3.04 12.23
C PRO A 42 -23.96 -2.28 11.50
N SER A 43 -23.95 -0.94 11.61
CA SER A 43 -22.90 -0.09 11.02
C SER A 43 -21.50 -0.37 11.60
N TYR A 44 -21.38 -0.73 12.88
CA TYR A 44 -20.08 -1.06 13.47
C TYR A 44 -19.48 -2.36 12.90
N TYR A 45 -20.31 -3.30 12.48
CA TYR A 45 -19.84 -4.51 11.80
C TYR A 45 -19.29 -4.17 10.39
N GLY A 46 -19.95 -3.24 9.69
CA GLY A 46 -19.47 -2.68 8.43
C GLY A 46 -18.12 -1.99 8.58
N THR A 47 -18.01 -1.08 9.55
CA THR A 47 -16.78 -0.35 9.86
C THR A 47 -15.64 -1.29 10.28
N TYR A 48 -15.92 -2.32 11.06
CA TYR A 48 -14.93 -3.33 11.44
C TYR A 48 -14.34 -4.04 10.21
N SER A 49 -15.19 -4.51 9.30
CA SER A 49 -14.73 -5.19 8.08
C SER A 49 -14.00 -4.24 7.14
N PHE A 50 -14.40 -2.98 7.08
CA PHE A 50 -13.73 -1.93 6.33
C PHE A 50 -12.31 -1.65 6.85
N PHE A 51 -12.11 -1.58 8.17
CA PHE A 51 -10.77 -1.46 8.74
C PHE A 51 -9.86 -2.65 8.43
N TRP A 52 -10.40 -3.87 8.51
CA TRP A 52 -9.64 -5.07 8.16
C TRP A 52 -9.29 -5.16 6.67
N LEU A 53 -9.99 -4.42 5.82
CA LEU A 53 -9.63 -4.27 4.41
C LEU A 53 -8.58 -3.19 4.21
N ILE A 54 -8.78 -2.00 4.79
CA ILE A 54 -7.91 -0.83 4.54
C ILE A 54 -6.53 -0.97 5.20
N LEU A 55 -6.46 -1.44 6.45
CA LEU A 55 -5.20 -1.47 7.20
C LEU A 55 -4.10 -2.27 6.51
N PRO A 56 -4.31 -3.52 6.06
CA PRO A 56 -3.28 -4.27 5.37
C PRO A 56 -2.92 -3.65 4.03
N ILE A 57 -3.89 -3.13 3.28
CA ILE A 57 -3.65 -2.45 2.00
C ILE A 57 -2.76 -1.23 2.21
N PHE A 58 -3.09 -0.38 3.17
CA PHE A 58 -2.31 0.81 3.50
C PHE A 58 -0.88 0.44 3.92
N LEU A 59 -0.72 -0.56 4.78
CA LEU A 59 0.58 -1.01 5.25
C LEU A 59 1.45 -1.52 4.09
N ILE A 60 0.90 -2.34 3.19
CA ILE A 60 1.63 -2.85 2.02
C ILE A 60 2.03 -1.71 1.09
N LEU A 61 1.13 -0.76 0.81
CA LEU A 61 1.43 0.38 -0.06
C LEU A 61 2.51 1.29 0.52
N VAL A 62 2.44 1.59 1.82
CA VAL A 62 3.48 2.39 2.51
C VAL A 62 4.82 1.66 2.48
N THR A 63 4.85 0.38 2.84
CA THR A 63 6.07 -0.43 2.79
C THR A 63 6.65 -0.44 1.37
N TRP A 64 5.81 -0.64 0.36
CA TRP A 64 6.24 -0.61 -1.03
C TRP A 64 6.79 0.74 -1.46
N PHE A 65 6.17 1.84 -1.03
CA PHE A 65 6.64 3.19 -1.34
C PHE A 65 8.09 3.40 -0.91
N PHE A 66 8.47 2.91 0.26
CA PHE A 66 9.85 3.00 0.76
C PHE A 66 10.79 1.98 0.12
N LEU A 67 10.35 0.76 -0.15
CA LEU A 67 11.19 -0.29 -0.72
C LEU A 67 11.38 -0.18 -2.24
N LYS A 68 10.43 0.45 -2.94
CA LYS A 68 10.42 0.55 -4.40
C LYS A 68 11.72 1.10 -5.00
N PRO A 69 12.27 2.24 -4.58
CA PRO A 69 13.50 2.77 -5.16
C PRO A 69 14.64 1.76 -5.02
N PHE A 70 14.82 1.19 -3.83
CA PHE A 70 15.87 0.23 -3.55
C PHE A 70 15.76 -1.05 -4.43
N PHE A 71 14.55 -1.57 -4.59
CA PHE A 71 14.30 -2.76 -5.42
C PHE A 71 14.56 -2.49 -6.90
N LEU A 72 14.12 -1.35 -7.40
CA LEU A 72 14.31 -0.97 -8.81
C LEU A 72 15.79 -0.74 -9.13
N ASP A 73 16.55 -0.14 -8.22
CA ASP A 73 17.97 0.13 -8.39
C ASP A 73 18.79 -1.16 -8.47
N ILE A 74 18.52 -2.14 -7.59
CA ILE A 74 19.17 -3.44 -7.65
C ILE A 74 18.88 -4.16 -8.98
N LEU A 75 17.64 -4.14 -9.45
CA LEU A 75 17.26 -4.79 -10.70
C LEU A 75 17.86 -4.09 -11.92
N LEU A 76 17.98 -2.76 -11.87
CA LEU A 76 18.60 -1.99 -12.93
C LEU A 76 20.10 -2.30 -13.04
N ILE A 77 20.82 -2.28 -11.93
CA ILE A 77 22.27 -2.57 -11.90
C ILE A 77 22.55 -3.99 -12.46
N LYS A 78 21.72 -4.97 -12.12
CA LYS A 78 21.87 -6.35 -12.63
C LYS A 78 21.73 -6.47 -14.16
N LYS A 79 21.02 -5.56 -14.79
CA LYS A 79 20.77 -5.59 -16.25
C LYS A 79 21.87 -4.89 -17.04
N ILE A 80 22.61 -3.96 -16.43
CA ILE A 80 23.67 -3.21 -17.10
C ILE A 80 24.88 -4.13 -17.35
N PRO A 81 25.45 -4.16 -18.57
CA PRO A 81 26.66 -4.93 -18.85
C PRO A 81 27.83 -4.48 -17.98
N LEU A 82 28.59 -5.44 -17.44
CA LEU A 82 29.76 -5.17 -16.59
C LEU A 82 30.83 -4.30 -17.29
N ASP A 83 30.99 -4.49 -18.59
CA ASP A 83 31.93 -3.71 -19.42
C ASP A 83 31.57 -2.21 -19.43
N PHE A 84 30.28 -1.90 -19.39
CA PHE A 84 29.80 -0.51 -19.37
C PHE A 84 29.93 0.10 -17.98
N LEU A 85 29.74 -0.68 -16.93
CA LEU A 85 29.99 -0.27 -15.55
C LEU A 85 31.45 0.10 -15.30
N SER A 86 32.41 -0.62 -15.89
CA SER A 86 33.84 -0.38 -15.75
C SER A 86 34.31 0.84 -16.54
N THR A 87 33.62 1.22 -17.62
CA THR A 87 33.94 2.40 -18.44
C THR A 87 33.52 3.70 -17.78
N PHE A 88 32.55 3.64 -16.86
CA PHE A 88 32.15 4.76 -16.02
C PHE A 88 33.02 4.74 -14.75
N GLU A 89 34.15 5.45 -14.77
CA GLU A 89 35.08 5.63 -13.62
C GLU A 89 34.43 6.32 -12.39
N GLY A 90 33.13 6.56 -12.44
CA GLY A 90 32.32 7.16 -11.38
C GLY A 90 31.48 6.12 -10.64
N ASN A 91 30.95 6.52 -9.52
CA ASN A 91 30.01 5.78 -8.69
C ASN A 91 28.90 5.13 -9.55
N PRO A 92 28.59 3.85 -9.40
CA PRO A 92 27.47 3.19 -10.07
C PRO A 92 26.13 3.92 -9.82
N ASP A 93 26.02 4.66 -8.71
CA ASP A 93 24.86 5.48 -8.36
C ASP A 93 24.63 6.62 -9.36
N MET A 94 25.69 7.28 -9.83
CA MET A 94 25.57 8.35 -10.85
C MET A 94 25.02 7.81 -12.18
N LEU A 95 25.42 6.62 -12.55
CA LEU A 95 24.92 5.96 -13.77
C LEU A 95 23.44 5.61 -13.63
N VAL A 96 23.04 5.09 -12.48
CA VAL A 96 21.64 4.80 -12.16
C VAL A 96 20.81 6.09 -12.19
N ASP A 97 21.28 7.18 -11.62
CA ASP A 97 20.58 8.46 -11.63
C ASP A 97 20.48 9.06 -13.04
N THR A 98 21.53 8.91 -13.86
CA THR A 98 21.50 9.31 -15.27
C THR A 98 20.45 8.53 -16.06
N ILE A 99 20.38 7.22 -15.86
CA ILE A 99 19.36 6.35 -16.50
C ILE A 99 17.95 6.74 -16.05
N LYS A 100 17.75 7.00 -14.77
CA LYS A 100 16.46 7.45 -14.21
C LYS A 100 16.02 8.81 -14.76
N ALA A 101 16.97 9.73 -14.96
CA ALA A 101 16.73 11.06 -15.50
C ALA A 101 16.48 11.06 -17.01
N THR A 102 16.98 10.04 -17.73
CA THR A 102 16.85 9.94 -19.18
C THR A 102 15.42 9.56 -19.56
N ASN A 103 14.76 10.44 -20.33
CA ASN A 103 13.46 10.11 -20.91
C ASN A 103 13.69 9.31 -22.20
N PRO A 104 13.28 8.04 -22.31
CA PRO A 104 13.49 7.20 -23.47
C PRO A 104 12.72 7.63 -24.71
N GLU A 105 11.75 8.55 -24.60
CA GLU A 105 10.99 9.10 -25.73
C GLU A 105 11.65 10.39 -26.29
N ASN A 106 12.34 11.15 -25.44
CA ASN A 106 12.99 12.42 -25.78
C ASN A 106 14.43 12.45 -25.27
N PHE A 107 15.34 11.78 -25.94
CA PHE A 107 16.76 11.75 -25.59
C PHE A 107 17.58 12.74 -26.43
N PHE A 108 18.67 13.24 -25.87
CA PHE A 108 19.60 14.13 -26.58
C PHE A 108 20.33 13.38 -27.69
N PRO A 109 20.52 14.01 -28.89
CA PRO A 109 21.34 13.43 -29.92
C PRO A 109 22.77 13.15 -29.38
N GLY A 110 23.22 11.89 -29.47
CA GLY A 110 24.53 11.45 -28.93
C GLY A 110 24.44 10.67 -27.61
N THR A 111 23.26 10.47 -27.03
CA THR A 111 23.11 9.60 -25.86
C THR A 111 23.46 8.16 -26.20
N ASN A 112 24.25 7.49 -25.36
CA ASN A 112 24.66 6.11 -25.59
C ASN A 112 23.43 5.17 -25.67
N PRO A 113 23.34 4.29 -26.68
CA PRO A 113 22.20 3.40 -26.88
C PRO A 113 21.94 2.48 -25.66
N VAL A 114 22.98 2.11 -24.91
CA VAL A 114 22.85 1.32 -23.67
C VAL A 114 22.07 2.07 -22.59
N ILE A 115 22.24 3.38 -22.48
CA ILE A 115 21.50 4.22 -21.52
C ILE A 115 20.02 4.28 -21.92
N ILE A 116 19.73 4.44 -23.21
CA ILE A 116 18.34 4.50 -23.72
C ILE A 116 17.61 3.17 -23.51
N GLU A 117 18.27 2.05 -23.78
CA GLU A 117 17.71 0.72 -23.56
C GLU A 117 17.45 0.47 -22.07
N SER A 118 18.42 0.82 -21.23
CA SER A 118 18.30 0.72 -19.75
C SER A 118 17.20 1.61 -19.20
N ALA A 119 17.00 2.82 -19.73
CA ALA A 119 15.92 3.72 -19.36
C ALA A 119 14.53 3.15 -19.74
N LYS A 120 14.39 2.57 -20.94
CA LYS A 120 13.17 1.86 -21.36
C LYS A 120 12.87 0.68 -20.44
N TYR A 121 13.89 -0.12 -20.12
CA TYR A 121 13.74 -1.24 -19.20
C TYR A 121 13.30 -0.76 -17.82
N PHE A 122 13.89 0.30 -17.27
CA PHE A 122 13.51 0.89 -15.99
C PHE A 122 12.06 1.36 -15.97
N GLN A 123 11.59 2.05 -17.02
CA GLN A 123 10.19 2.48 -17.10
C GLN A 123 9.23 1.29 -17.15
N ASN A 124 9.54 0.28 -17.93
CA ASN A 124 8.74 -0.94 -17.98
C ASN A 124 8.72 -1.68 -16.64
N LEU A 125 9.87 -1.80 -15.97
CA LEU A 125 9.94 -2.36 -14.62
C LEU A 125 9.07 -1.60 -13.63
N LYS A 126 9.10 -0.26 -13.68
CA LYS A 126 8.28 0.60 -12.81
C LYS A 126 6.79 0.32 -12.99
N ILE A 127 6.32 0.28 -14.25
CA ILE A 127 4.90 0.04 -14.58
C ILE A 127 4.47 -1.37 -14.17
N ILE A 128 5.29 -2.38 -14.49
CA ILE A 128 5.01 -3.77 -14.16
C ILE A 128 4.99 -3.97 -12.66
N SER A 129 5.98 -3.46 -11.95
CA SER A 129 6.12 -3.55 -10.50
C SER A 129 4.94 -2.91 -9.77
N ASP A 130 4.52 -1.70 -10.16
CA ASP A 130 3.34 -1.04 -9.59
C ASP A 130 2.06 -1.87 -9.84
N SER A 131 1.91 -2.41 -11.05
CA SER A 131 0.75 -3.24 -11.39
C SER A 131 0.67 -4.50 -10.54
N TYR A 132 1.80 -5.19 -10.32
CA TYR A 132 1.86 -6.37 -9.44
C TYR A 132 1.49 -6.01 -7.99
N VAL A 133 2.02 -4.92 -7.47
CA VAL A 133 1.73 -4.50 -6.09
C VAL A 133 0.26 -4.15 -5.92
N TYR A 134 -0.36 -3.47 -6.88
CA TYR A 134 -1.80 -3.18 -6.82
C TYR A 134 -2.65 -4.46 -6.81
N ILE A 135 -2.30 -5.45 -7.63
CA ILE A 135 -3.01 -6.73 -7.66
C ILE A 135 -2.83 -7.48 -6.33
N VAL A 136 -1.59 -7.59 -5.85
CA VAL A 136 -1.29 -8.28 -4.58
C VAL A 136 -1.99 -7.62 -3.41
N THR A 137 -1.99 -6.28 -3.34
CA THR A 137 -2.69 -5.52 -2.29
C THR A 137 -4.20 -5.75 -2.31
N LEU A 138 -4.83 -5.77 -3.47
CA LEU A 138 -6.25 -6.07 -3.59
C LEU A 138 -6.58 -7.51 -3.14
N LEU A 139 -5.78 -8.48 -3.55
CA LEU A 139 -5.95 -9.88 -3.14
C LEU A 139 -5.79 -10.04 -1.62
N MET A 140 -4.76 -9.44 -1.04
CA MET A 140 -4.56 -9.46 0.42
C MET A 140 -5.71 -8.77 1.16
N GLY A 141 -6.17 -7.62 0.69
CA GLY A 141 -7.34 -6.94 1.25
C GLY A 141 -8.59 -7.81 1.23
N LEU A 142 -8.85 -8.53 0.15
CA LEU A 142 -9.97 -9.47 0.06
C LEU A 142 -9.83 -10.64 1.05
N ILE A 143 -8.63 -11.21 1.20
CA ILE A 143 -8.35 -12.29 2.16
C ILE A 143 -8.64 -11.81 3.58
N PHE A 144 -8.11 -10.65 3.98
CA PHE A 144 -8.35 -10.10 5.31
C PHE A 144 -9.81 -9.72 5.55
N SER A 145 -10.50 -9.20 4.51
CA SER A 145 -11.92 -8.91 4.57
C SER A 145 -12.75 -10.18 4.78
N THR A 146 -12.48 -11.27 4.05
CA THR A 146 -13.20 -12.53 4.24
C THR A 146 -12.95 -13.13 5.62
N PHE A 147 -11.73 -12.99 6.16
CA PHE A 147 -11.42 -13.40 7.53
C PHE A 147 -12.20 -12.58 8.56
N SER A 148 -12.30 -11.25 8.36
CA SER A 148 -13.13 -10.37 9.18
C SER A 148 -14.60 -10.79 9.16
N LEU A 149 -15.15 -11.07 7.96
CA LEU A 149 -16.55 -11.52 7.80
C LEU A 149 -16.86 -12.83 8.50
N ARG A 150 -15.88 -13.74 8.64
CA ARG A 150 -16.03 -14.98 9.40
C ARG A 150 -16.11 -14.75 10.91
N LYS A 151 -15.47 -13.71 11.43
CA LYS A 151 -15.53 -13.35 12.86
C LYS A 151 -16.86 -12.71 13.27
N ILE A 152 -17.65 -12.20 12.34
CA ILE A 152 -18.94 -11.60 12.62
C ILE A 152 -19.90 -12.70 13.10
N SER A 153 -20.24 -12.66 14.40
CA SER A 153 -21.16 -13.55 15.09
C SER A 153 -22.08 -12.75 16.02
N VAL A 154 -23.13 -13.38 16.52
CA VAL A 154 -24.08 -12.74 17.43
C VAL A 154 -23.41 -12.27 18.73
N ALA A 155 -22.39 -13.00 19.21
CA ALA A 155 -21.64 -12.64 20.43
C ALA A 155 -20.53 -11.60 20.18
N PHE A 156 -20.23 -11.24 18.92
CA PHE A 156 -19.11 -10.36 18.60
C PHE A 156 -19.45 -8.88 18.89
N ARG A 157 -18.69 -8.25 19.76
CA ARG A 157 -18.83 -6.85 20.14
C ARG A 157 -18.09 -5.93 19.17
N ALA A 158 -18.67 -5.71 17.97
CA ALA A 158 -18.05 -4.93 16.89
C ALA A 158 -17.69 -3.50 17.30
N ARG A 159 -18.52 -2.83 18.12
CA ARG A 159 -18.23 -1.47 18.63
C ARG A 159 -16.91 -1.43 19.38
N GLN A 160 -16.69 -2.32 20.33
CA GLN A 160 -15.44 -2.34 21.12
C GLN A 160 -14.23 -2.63 20.26
N ALA A 161 -14.36 -3.51 19.25
CA ALA A 161 -13.27 -3.81 18.32
C ALA A 161 -12.91 -2.59 17.46
N VAL A 162 -13.90 -1.84 16.95
CA VAL A 162 -13.69 -0.60 16.19
C VAL A 162 -13.06 0.48 17.06
N GLU A 163 -13.58 0.70 18.28
CA GLU A 163 -13.05 1.67 19.23
C GLU A 163 -11.58 1.35 19.57
N LYS A 164 -11.25 0.09 19.83
CA LYS A 164 -9.87 -0.35 20.09
C LYS A 164 -8.95 -0.10 18.88
N THR A 165 -9.42 -0.38 17.67
CA THR A 165 -8.65 -0.10 16.44
C THR A 165 -8.41 1.39 16.27
N ASN A 166 -9.42 2.23 16.49
CA ASN A 166 -9.27 3.68 16.44
C ASN A 166 -8.24 4.21 17.44
N VAL A 167 -8.31 3.74 18.71
CA VAL A 167 -7.34 4.13 19.74
C VAL A 167 -5.93 3.71 19.35
N ASN A 168 -5.74 2.49 18.85
CA ASN A 168 -4.43 2.04 18.38
C ASN A 168 -3.89 2.89 17.22
N LEU A 169 -4.75 3.28 16.26
CA LEU A 169 -4.36 4.17 15.17
C LEU A 169 -3.96 5.56 15.69
N LEU A 170 -4.71 6.12 16.63
CA LEU A 170 -4.38 7.41 17.24
C LEU A 170 -3.04 7.36 17.97
N ILE A 171 -2.77 6.29 18.74
CA ILE A 171 -1.48 6.09 19.41
C ILE A 171 -0.35 6.01 18.39
N LEU A 172 -0.54 5.27 17.29
CA LEU A 172 0.45 5.15 16.22
C LEU A 172 0.73 6.51 15.57
N CYS A 173 -0.30 7.27 15.19
CA CYS A 173 -0.14 8.60 14.63
C CYS A 173 0.57 9.56 15.60
N SER A 174 0.20 9.53 16.89
CA SER A 174 0.86 10.33 17.93
C SER A 174 2.33 9.96 18.08
N THR A 175 2.66 8.68 18.06
CA THR A 175 4.05 8.20 18.14
C THR A 175 4.88 8.70 16.96
N ILE A 176 4.34 8.61 15.74
CA ILE A 176 5.01 9.13 14.55
C ILE A 176 5.25 10.64 14.68
N ALA A 177 4.25 11.41 15.14
CA ALA A 177 4.36 12.84 15.33
C ALA A 177 5.47 13.21 16.34
N ILE A 178 5.57 12.47 17.44
CA ILE A 178 6.63 12.67 18.44
C ILE A 178 8.02 12.38 17.84
N ILE A 179 8.16 11.25 17.13
CA ILE A 179 9.43 10.86 16.49
C ILE A 179 9.86 11.90 15.46
N THR A 180 8.95 12.40 14.63
CA THR A 180 9.27 13.44 13.63
C THR A 180 9.68 14.75 14.29
N THR A 181 9.01 15.16 15.37
CA THR A 181 9.38 16.37 16.13
C THR A 181 10.78 16.24 16.72
N ILE A 182 11.10 15.09 17.31
CA ILE A 182 12.44 14.80 17.82
C ILE A 182 13.47 14.84 16.68
N GLY A 183 13.16 14.26 15.52
CA GLY A 183 14.03 14.28 14.35
C GLY A 183 14.35 15.71 13.87
N ILE A 184 13.34 16.60 13.85
CA ILE A 184 13.53 18.01 13.49
C ILE A 184 14.44 18.71 14.49
N ILE A 185 14.25 18.47 15.80
CA ILE A 185 15.11 19.06 16.83
C ILE A 185 16.56 18.63 16.67
N PHE A 186 16.80 17.32 16.43
CA PHE A 186 18.16 16.83 16.17
C PHE A 186 18.76 17.43 14.90
N SER A 187 17.99 17.56 13.82
CA SER A 187 18.47 18.20 12.58
C SER A 187 18.93 19.62 12.83
N LEU A 188 18.17 20.42 13.60
CA LEU A 188 18.53 21.80 13.94
C LEU A 188 19.76 21.93 14.87
N ILE A 189 20.02 20.91 15.70
CA ILE A 189 21.19 20.93 16.59
C ILE A 189 22.48 20.60 15.83
N PHE A 190 22.40 19.77 14.79
CA PHE A 190 23.56 19.31 14.01
C PHE A 190 23.84 20.17 12.77
N GLU A 191 23.02 21.16 12.44
CA GLU A 191 23.24 22.13 11.37
C GLU A 191 24.04 23.36 11.90
#